data_f56ccd624b3ac85888edbe6e532ccbda
#
_entry.id   f56ccd624b3ac85888edbe6e532ccbda
#
_cell.length_a   1.000
_cell.length_b   1.000
_cell.length_c   1.000
_cell.angle_alpha   90.00
_cell.angle_beta   90.00
_cell.angle_gamma   90.00
#
_symmetry.space_group_name_H-M   'P 1'
#
loop_
_entity.id
_entity.type
_entity.pdbx_description
1 polymer ?
#
loop_
_entity_poly.entity_id
_entity_poly.type
_entity_poly.pdbx_seq_one_letter_code
_entity_poly.pdbx_strand_id
1 'polypeptide(L)'
;MVNPNRGFNCYFAMPFEHARIVLRNDHNEDVPAFFYQIDYTEYDRLPADTMRFHAQWRRQRVTELAHDYVVLDGVEGHGTYVGTYLALTALESRWWGEGEFKFYIDGDGKYPTWCSTGAEDYFGGAWSFAEFDEHGRMHERTFTGPYLGFPFYSQNLAGRESAYWDTATPVTRGLYRWHIPDPIYFER
;
A
#
# COMPACT_ATOMS: atom_id res chain seq x y z
N MET A 1 -3.01 -6.69 3.24
CA MET A 1 -1.78 -6.16 3.88
C MET A 1 -0.88 -7.34 4.20
N VAL A 2 0.39 -7.25 3.81
CA VAL A 2 1.39 -8.29 4.11
C VAL A 2 2.18 -7.84 5.33
N ASN A 3 2.25 -8.69 6.33
CA ASN A 3 2.88 -8.41 7.61
C ASN A 3 4.20 -9.20 7.75
N PRO A 4 5.05 -8.86 8.73
CA PRO A 4 6.18 -9.68 9.10
C PRO A 4 5.77 -11.15 9.34
N ASN A 5 6.73 -12.06 9.18
CA ASN A 5 6.52 -13.50 9.30
C ASN A 5 5.52 -14.10 8.28
N ARG A 6 5.40 -13.48 7.11
CA ARG A 6 4.63 -13.99 5.97
C ARG A 6 3.11 -14.06 6.18
N GLY A 7 2.60 -13.44 7.22
CA GLY A 7 1.16 -13.27 7.40
C GLY A 7 0.61 -12.18 6.48
N PHE A 8 -0.61 -12.33 6.01
CA PHE A 8 -1.32 -11.21 5.40
C PHE A 8 -2.78 -11.18 5.86
N ASN A 9 -3.34 -9.98 5.84
CA ASN A 9 -4.72 -9.75 6.26
C ASN A 9 -5.41 -8.82 5.27
N CYS A 10 -6.70 -9.09 5.02
CA CYS A 10 -7.57 -8.25 4.23
C CYS A 10 -8.90 -8.13 4.94
N TYR A 11 -9.29 -6.92 5.32
CA TYR A 11 -10.52 -6.63 6.04
C TYR A 11 -11.55 -5.89 5.19
N PHE A 12 -11.30 -5.74 3.91
CA PHE A 12 -12.29 -5.13 3.02
C PHE A 12 -13.48 -6.05 2.84
N ALA A 13 -14.66 -5.48 3.00
CA ALA A 13 -15.90 -6.18 2.67
C ALA A 13 -15.94 -6.49 1.16
N MET A 14 -16.21 -7.74 0.83
CA MET A 14 -16.27 -8.23 -0.55
C MET A 14 -17.62 -8.87 -0.81
N PRO A 15 -18.69 -8.11 -1.08
CA PRO A 15 -19.99 -8.67 -1.37
C PRO A 15 -19.96 -9.55 -2.62
N PHE A 16 -20.55 -10.75 -2.55
CA PHE A 16 -20.57 -11.72 -3.64
C PHE A 16 -21.83 -12.60 -3.60
N GLU A 17 -22.20 -13.15 -4.71
CA GLU A 17 -23.20 -14.22 -4.79
C GLU A 17 -22.53 -15.60 -4.68
N HIS A 18 -21.35 -15.71 -5.27
CA HIS A 18 -20.51 -16.92 -5.20
C HIS A 18 -19.06 -16.50 -5.05
N ALA A 19 -18.33 -17.19 -4.18
CA ALA A 19 -16.91 -16.96 -3.99
C ALA A 19 -16.09 -18.24 -4.20
N ARG A 20 -14.95 -18.10 -4.83
CA ARG A 20 -13.92 -19.12 -4.91
C ARG A 20 -12.57 -18.48 -4.61
N ILE A 21 -11.92 -18.94 -3.55
CA ILE A 21 -10.59 -18.47 -3.16
C ILE A 21 -9.59 -19.54 -3.59
N VAL A 22 -8.58 -19.13 -4.33
CA VAL A 22 -7.53 -20.00 -4.86
C VAL A 22 -6.18 -19.49 -4.41
N LEU A 23 -5.38 -20.38 -3.86
CA LEU A 23 -3.97 -20.14 -3.60
C LEU A 23 -3.15 -20.90 -4.63
N ARG A 24 -2.19 -20.21 -5.24
CA ARG A 24 -1.22 -20.82 -6.15
C ARG A 24 0.17 -20.71 -5.55
N ASN A 25 0.87 -21.83 -5.45
CA ASN A 25 2.28 -21.86 -5.11
C ASN A 25 3.11 -21.76 -6.39
N ASP A 26 3.82 -20.65 -6.58
CA ASP A 26 4.72 -20.44 -7.72
C ASP A 26 6.19 -20.80 -7.40
N HIS A 27 6.45 -21.36 -6.22
CA HIS A 27 7.77 -21.85 -5.83
C HIS A 27 7.98 -23.31 -6.24
N ASN A 28 9.22 -23.73 -6.40
CA ASN A 28 9.58 -25.09 -6.78
C ASN A 28 9.48 -26.10 -5.63
N GLU A 29 9.31 -25.63 -4.41
CA GLU A 29 9.19 -26.46 -3.21
C GLU A 29 7.76 -26.41 -2.67
N ASP A 30 7.35 -27.50 -2.06
CA ASP A 30 6.05 -27.58 -1.41
C ASP A 30 5.96 -26.63 -0.21
N VAL A 31 4.78 -26.08 0.00
CA VAL A 31 4.46 -25.34 1.22
C VAL A 31 3.93 -26.34 2.25
N PRO A 32 4.71 -26.71 3.27
CA PRO A 32 4.35 -27.81 4.17
C PRO A 32 3.16 -27.50 5.07
N ALA A 33 2.87 -26.22 5.29
CA ALA A 33 1.74 -25.78 6.09
C ALA A 33 1.24 -24.41 5.62
N PHE A 34 -0.06 -24.31 5.42
CA PHE A 34 -0.75 -23.06 5.12
C PHE A 34 -2.00 -22.96 5.99
N PHE A 35 -2.10 -21.89 6.76
CA PHE A 35 -3.23 -21.63 7.65
C PHE A 35 -4.02 -20.43 7.14
N TYR A 36 -5.34 -20.52 7.20
CA TYR A 36 -6.21 -19.40 6.81
C TYR A 36 -7.46 -19.36 7.68
N GLN A 37 -8.02 -18.17 7.76
CA GLN A 37 -9.33 -17.90 8.33
C GLN A 37 -10.07 -16.95 7.40
N ILE A 38 -11.33 -17.24 7.14
CA ILE A 38 -12.21 -16.43 6.30
C ILE A 38 -13.54 -16.31 7.03
N ASP A 39 -13.87 -15.07 7.40
CA ASP A 39 -15.14 -14.74 8.01
C ASP A 39 -16.10 -14.23 6.93
N TYR A 40 -17.34 -14.68 6.95
CA TYR A 40 -18.39 -14.22 6.03
C TYR A 40 -19.75 -14.15 6.71
N THR A 41 -20.62 -13.37 6.13
CA THR A 41 -22.01 -13.25 6.55
C THR A 41 -22.91 -13.65 5.39
N GLU A 42 -23.89 -14.49 5.64
CA GLU A 42 -24.91 -14.87 4.67
C GLU A 42 -26.10 -13.90 4.73
N TYR A 43 -26.58 -13.52 3.56
CA TYR A 43 -27.76 -12.70 3.39
C TYR A 43 -28.77 -13.42 2.50
N ASP A 44 -30.03 -13.32 2.78
CA ASP A 44 -31.09 -13.85 1.90
C ASP A 44 -31.01 -13.23 0.50
N ARG A 45 -30.64 -11.94 0.45
CA ARG A 45 -30.47 -11.19 -0.78
C ARG A 45 -29.55 -10.00 -0.56
N LEU A 46 -28.62 -9.78 -1.48
CA LEU A 46 -27.86 -8.54 -1.54
C LEU A 46 -28.70 -7.41 -2.14
N PRO A 47 -28.57 -6.15 -1.66
CA PRO A 47 -29.15 -4.99 -2.30
C PRO A 47 -28.77 -4.88 -3.78
N ALA A 48 -29.65 -4.38 -4.62
CA ALA A 48 -29.43 -4.33 -6.07
C ALA A 48 -28.28 -3.39 -6.46
N ASP A 49 -28.01 -2.39 -5.64
CA ASP A 49 -26.96 -1.38 -5.79
C ASP A 49 -25.64 -1.75 -5.08
N THR A 50 -25.53 -2.98 -4.61
CA THR A 50 -24.33 -3.46 -3.92
C THR A 50 -23.10 -3.41 -4.84
N MET A 51 -22.14 -2.57 -4.49
CA MET A 51 -20.86 -2.49 -5.17
C MET A 51 -20.02 -3.73 -4.94
N ARG A 52 -19.10 -4.03 -5.87
CA ARG A 52 -18.17 -5.15 -5.78
C ARG A 52 -16.77 -4.62 -5.48
N PHE A 53 -16.03 -5.38 -4.69
CA PHE A 53 -14.62 -5.05 -4.44
C PHE A 53 -13.76 -5.47 -5.64
N HIS A 54 -12.93 -4.55 -6.10
CA HIS A 54 -11.93 -4.77 -7.14
C HIS A 54 -10.57 -4.37 -6.62
N ALA A 55 -9.54 -5.09 -7.02
CA ALA A 55 -8.16 -4.77 -6.71
C ALA A 55 -7.27 -4.98 -7.93
N GLN A 56 -6.29 -4.11 -8.09
CA GLN A 56 -5.24 -4.26 -9.09
C GLN A 56 -3.89 -4.40 -8.39
N TRP A 57 -3.01 -5.20 -8.98
CA TRP A 57 -1.63 -5.29 -8.57
C TRP A 57 -0.73 -4.78 -9.69
N ARG A 58 0.20 -3.90 -9.33
CA ARG A 58 1.17 -3.33 -10.26
C ARG A 58 2.57 -3.43 -9.69
N ARG A 59 3.55 -3.50 -10.56
CA ARG A 59 4.95 -3.48 -10.20
C ARG A 59 5.76 -2.79 -11.28
N GLN A 60 6.66 -1.92 -10.84
CA GLN A 60 7.73 -1.36 -11.65
C GLN A 60 9.05 -1.60 -10.94
N ARG A 61 10.03 -2.16 -11.62
CA ARG A 61 11.33 -2.50 -10.98
C ARG A 61 12.17 -1.28 -10.70
N VAL A 62 12.14 -0.32 -11.60
CA VAL A 62 12.82 0.96 -11.49
C VAL A 62 11.87 2.02 -12.02
N THR A 63 11.60 3.03 -11.23
CA THR A 63 10.78 4.18 -11.67
C THR A 63 11.56 5.03 -12.66
N GLU A 64 10.85 5.67 -13.57
CA GLU A 64 11.45 6.59 -14.55
C GLU A 64 11.47 8.00 -14.00
N LEU A 65 12.57 8.71 -14.19
CA LEU A 65 12.68 10.10 -13.76
C LEU A 65 11.66 10.98 -14.46
N ALA A 66 10.98 11.83 -13.71
CA ALA A 66 9.93 12.74 -14.16
C ALA A 66 8.68 12.04 -14.77
N HIS A 67 8.47 10.77 -14.46
CA HIS A 67 7.26 10.05 -14.79
C HIS A 67 6.59 9.52 -13.53
N ASP A 68 5.28 9.68 -13.46
CA ASP A 68 4.51 9.15 -12.34
C ASP A 68 4.48 7.62 -12.33
N TYR A 69 4.62 7.01 -11.17
CA TYR A 69 4.31 5.59 -10.99
C TYR A 69 2.81 5.41 -10.87
N VAL A 70 2.23 4.70 -11.82
CA VAL A 70 0.79 4.46 -11.86
C VAL A 70 0.40 3.40 -10.83
N VAL A 71 -0.34 3.80 -9.80
CA VAL A 71 -0.86 2.91 -8.76
C VAL A 71 -2.12 2.19 -9.22
N LEU A 72 -3.05 2.92 -9.82
CA LEU A 72 -4.32 2.43 -10.33
C LEU A 72 -4.66 3.18 -11.62
N ASP A 73 -5.16 2.46 -12.63
CA ASP A 73 -5.51 3.04 -13.92
C ASP A 73 -6.58 2.20 -14.62
N GLY A 74 -7.30 2.83 -15.57
CA GLY A 74 -8.28 2.15 -16.41
C GLY A 74 -9.52 1.70 -15.62
N VAL A 75 -9.90 2.43 -14.59
CA VAL A 75 -11.16 2.21 -13.87
C VAL A 75 -12.24 3.05 -14.51
N GLU A 76 -13.32 2.40 -14.94
CA GLU A 76 -14.48 3.04 -15.54
C GLU A 76 -15.74 2.74 -14.73
N GLY A 77 -16.67 3.70 -14.71
CA GLY A 77 -17.91 3.62 -13.95
C GLY A 77 -17.83 4.36 -12.62
N HIS A 78 -18.90 4.32 -11.86
CA HIS A 78 -18.95 4.96 -10.55
C HIS A 78 -18.46 4.04 -9.45
N GLY A 79 -17.77 4.61 -8.48
CA GLY A 79 -17.22 3.84 -7.38
C GLY A 79 -16.55 4.67 -6.32
N THR A 80 -15.83 3.93 -5.47
CA THR A 80 -15.07 4.54 -4.38
C THR A 80 -13.69 3.90 -4.33
N TYR A 81 -12.67 4.71 -4.43
CA TYR A 81 -11.31 4.24 -4.15
C TYR A 81 -11.15 4.09 -2.64
N VAL A 82 -10.82 2.88 -2.20
CA VAL A 82 -10.77 2.50 -0.79
C VAL A 82 -9.37 2.34 -0.25
N GLY A 83 -8.35 2.45 -1.07
CA GLY A 83 -6.99 2.50 -0.57
C GLY A 83 -5.94 1.79 -1.39
N THR A 84 -4.71 1.89 -0.89
CA THR A 84 -3.53 1.27 -1.48
C THR A 84 -2.59 0.70 -0.43
N TYR A 85 -1.90 -0.36 -0.81
CA TYR A 85 -0.68 -0.82 -0.17
C TYR A 85 0.47 -0.63 -1.16
N LEU A 86 1.47 0.12 -0.76
CA LEU A 86 2.66 0.40 -1.56
C LEU A 86 3.87 -0.29 -0.93
N ALA A 87 4.60 -1.08 -1.71
CA ALA A 87 5.94 -1.52 -1.37
C ALA A 87 6.94 -0.72 -2.21
N LEU A 88 7.82 0.01 -1.56
CA LEU A 88 8.81 0.87 -2.18
C LEU A 88 10.21 0.46 -1.73
N THR A 89 11.10 0.25 -2.69
CA THR A 89 12.53 0.05 -2.43
C THR A 89 13.29 1.26 -2.95
N ALA A 90 13.85 2.06 -2.03
CA ALA A 90 14.73 3.14 -2.41
C ALA A 90 16.08 2.56 -2.90
N LEU A 91 16.44 2.86 -4.14
CA LEU A 91 17.67 2.41 -4.78
C LEU A 91 18.83 3.40 -4.61
N GLU A 92 18.49 4.61 -4.17
CA GLU A 92 19.42 5.70 -3.90
C GLU A 92 19.39 6.09 -2.44
N SER A 93 20.48 6.70 -1.99
CA SER A 93 20.71 7.08 -0.59
C SER A 93 20.13 8.42 -0.17
N ARG A 94 19.09 8.87 -0.83
CA ARG A 94 18.48 10.16 -0.53
C ARG A 94 17.08 9.97 0.01
N TRP A 95 16.50 11.06 0.46
CA TRP A 95 15.11 11.10 0.85
C TRP A 95 14.21 10.61 -0.31
N TRP A 96 13.28 9.72 0.00
CA TRP A 96 12.47 9.00 -0.97
C TRP A 96 10.99 9.43 -1.04
N GLY A 97 10.54 10.24 -0.10
CA GLY A 97 9.11 10.46 0.18
C GLY A 97 8.50 11.73 -0.40
N GLU A 98 9.22 12.52 -1.23
CA GLU A 98 8.69 13.78 -1.78
C GLU A 98 7.69 13.62 -2.94
N GLY A 99 7.55 12.43 -3.51
CA GLY A 99 6.57 12.21 -4.56
C GLY A 99 5.14 12.30 -4.05
N GLU A 100 4.30 13.12 -4.70
CA GLU A 100 2.90 13.27 -4.32
C GLU A 100 2.05 12.10 -4.79
N PHE A 101 1.02 11.75 -4.03
CA PHE A 101 -0.10 10.97 -4.52
C PHE A 101 -1.08 11.88 -5.24
N LYS A 102 -1.41 11.52 -6.48
CA LYS A 102 -2.29 12.29 -7.35
C LYS A 102 -3.47 11.43 -7.77
N PHE A 103 -4.66 11.99 -7.70
CA PHE A 103 -5.88 11.36 -8.13
C PHE A 103 -6.51 12.16 -9.26
N TYR A 104 -6.42 11.61 -10.46
CA TYR A 104 -7.08 12.12 -11.65
C TYR A 104 -8.38 11.34 -11.82
N ILE A 105 -9.50 12.01 -11.64
CA ILE A 105 -10.83 11.40 -11.66
C ILE A 105 -11.80 12.21 -12.52
N ASP A 106 -12.83 11.55 -13.00
CA ASP A 106 -13.96 12.15 -13.70
C ASP A 106 -13.61 13.02 -14.91
N GLY A 107 -12.56 12.64 -15.62
CA GLY A 107 -12.11 13.33 -16.80
C GLY A 107 -11.13 14.47 -16.54
N ASP A 108 -10.48 14.48 -15.39
CA ASP A 108 -9.36 15.37 -15.12
C ASP A 108 -8.33 15.35 -16.25
N GLY A 109 -7.79 16.53 -16.53
CA GLY A 109 -6.75 16.72 -17.55
C GLY A 109 -5.37 16.90 -16.93
N LYS A 110 -4.83 18.11 -17.03
CA LYS A 110 -3.48 18.43 -16.56
C LYS A 110 -3.32 18.37 -15.04
N TYR A 111 -4.36 18.66 -14.30
CA TYR A 111 -4.31 18.77 -12.84
C TYR A 111 -5.21 17.72 -12.20
N PRO A 112 -4.75 17.06 -11.13
CA PRO A 112 -5.57 16.09 -10.40
C PRO A 112 -6.64 16.79 -9.56
N THR A 113 -7.76 16.13 -9.33
CA THR A 113 -8.78 16.57 -8.37
C THR A 113 -8.20 16.60 -6.95
N TRP A 114 -7.34 15.64 -6.63
CA TRP A 114 -6.70 15.57 -5.32
C TRP A 114 -5.21 15.26 -5.44
N CYS A 115 -4.42 15.93 -4.60
CA CYS A 115 -2.97 15.76 -4.56
C CYS A 115 -2.47 15.86 -3.12
N SER A 116 -1.61 14.95 -2.70
CA SER A 116 -0.91 15.05 -1.41
C SER A 116 0.30 15.98 -1.51
N THR A 117 0.89 16.30 -0.36
CA THR A 117 2.16 17.01 -0.27
C THR A 117 3.35 16.10 -0.50
N GLY A 118 3.36 14.91 0.11
CA GLY A 118 4.41 13.91 -0.03
C GLY A 118 3.87 12.50 0.15
N ALA A 119 4.66 11.51 -0.18
CA ALA A 119 4.28 10.12 0.01
C ALA A 119 4.20 9.75 1.49
N GLU A 120 5.13 10.24 2.32
CA GLU A 120 5.06 10.00 3.76
C GLU A 120 3.83 10.64 4.38
N ASP A 121 3.45 11.85 3.96
CA ASP A 121 2.26 12.54 4.43
C ASP A 121 1.00 11.76 4.05
N TYR A 122 0.95 11.25 2.82
CA TYR A 122 -0.16 10.45 2.35
C TYR A 122 -0.36 9.20 3.23
N PHE A 123 0.70 8.56 3.66
CA PHE A 123 0.67 7.39 4.53
C PHE A 123 0.64 7.72 6.02
N GLY A 124 0.44 8.99 6.38
CA GLY A 124 0.23 9.45 7.75
C GLY A 124 1.50 9.61 8.57
N GLY A 125 2.63 9.75 7.90
CA GLY A 125 3.88 10.14 8.52
C GLY A 125 4.18 11.62 8.37
N ALA A 126 5.30 12.01 8.87
CA ALA A 126 5.91 13.30 8.67
C ALA A 126 7.42 13.18 8.91
N TRP A 127 8.20 14.09 8.34
CA TRP A 127 9.64 14.16 8.61
C TRP A 127 10.33 12.78 8.46
N SER A 128 10.07 12.11 7.35
CA SER A 128 10.69 10.82 7.01
C SER A 128 10.32 9.66 7.93
N PHE A 129 9.22 9.72 8.65
CA PHE A 129 8.87 8.77 9.74
C PHE A 129 9.97 8.65 10.79
N ALA A 130 10.78 9.72 10.97
CA ALA A 130 12.02 9.67 11.71
C ALA A 130 11.84 10.06 13.17
N GLU A 131 12.56 9.35 14.02
CA GLU A 131 12.85 9.74 15.40
C GLU A 131 14.36 9.86 15.57
N PHE A 132 14.78 10.72 16.49
CA PHE A 132 16.19 10.86 16.84
C PHE A 132 16.47 10.12 18.14
N ASP A 133 17.54 9.34 18.16
CA ASP A 133 18.03 8.70 19.37
C ASP A 133 18.78 9.68 20.29
N GLU A 134 19.22 9.23 21.46
CA GLU A 134 19.98 10.01 22.43
C GLU A 134 21.32 10.57 21.90
N HIS A 135 21.80 10.02 20.79
CA HIS A 135 23.01 10.47 20.09
C HIS A 135 22.73 11.35 18.89
N GLY A 136 21.45 11.73 18.67
CA GLY A 136 21.02 12.54 17.53
C GLY A 136 21.02 11.80 16.19
N ARG A 137 21.08 10.47 16.19
CA ARG A 137 20.99 9.67 14.99
C ARG A 137 19.52 9.45 14.63
N MET A 138 19.22 9.60 13.37
CA MET A 138 17.87 9.43 12.85
C MET A 138 17.56 7.97 12.52
N HIS A 139 16.39 7.52 12.95
CA HIS A 139 15.86 6.19 12.69
C HIS A 139 14.43 6.29 12.16
N GLU A 140 14.14 5.64 11.05
CA GLU A 140 12.76 5.48 10.61
C GLU A 140 12.01 4.55 11.56
N ARG A 141 10.79 4.94 11.95
CA ARG A 141 9.96 4.15 12.85
C ARG A 141 8.76 3.57 12.13
N THR A 142 8.59 2.28 12.29
CA THR A 142 7.37 1.61 11.83
C THR A 142 6.22 1.87 12.79
N PHE A 143 5.02 1.99 12.23
CA PHE A 143 3.79 2.12 13.00
C PHE A 143 2.61 1.48 12.26
N THR A 144 1.55 1.22 12.98
CA THR A 144 0.33 0.65 12.44
C THR A 144 -0.87 1.33 13.07
N GLY A 145 -1.66 1.99 12.25
CA GLY A 145 -2.96 2.56 12.60
C GLY A 145 -4.11 1.77 11.94
N PRO A 146 -5.37 2.07 12.27
CA PRO A 146 -6.51 1.39 11.66
C PRO A 146 -6.65 1.66 10.17
N TYR A 147 -6.25 2.84 9.68
CA TYR A 147 -6.50 3.28 8.32
C TYR A 147 -5.24 3.63 7.52
N LEU A 148 -4.12 3.83 8.18
CA LEU A 148 -2.85 4.13 7.56
C LEU A 148 -1.70 3.62 8.41
N GLY A 149 -0.54 3.39 7.79
CA GLY A 149 0.62 2.92 8.51
C GLY A 149 1.82 2.57 7.64
N PHE A 150 2.90 2.37 8.35
CA PHE A 150 4.20 1.93 7.86
C PHE A 150 4.61 0.65 8.62
N PRO A 151 3.97 -0.51 8.34
CA PRO A 151 4.16 -1.74 9.11
C PRO A 151 5.42 -2.50 8.76
N PHE A 152 6.04 -2.24 7.62
CA PHE A 152 7.15 -3.04 7.14
C PHE A 152 8.34 -2.17 6.73
N TYR A 153 9.48 -2.54 7.27
CA TYR A 153 10.77 -1.97 6.97
C TYR A 153 11.78 -3.12 6.90
N SER A 154 12.32 -3.41 5.71
CA SER A 154 13.38 -4.39 5.60
C SER A 154 14.69 -3.77 6.01
N GLN A 155 15.11 -4.01 7.24
CA GLN A 155 16.51 -3.86 7.57
C GLN A 155 17.32 -4.91 6.78
N ASN A 156 18.48 -4.53 6.31
CA ASN A 156 19.36 -5.47 5.66
C ASN A 156 19.66 -6.65 6.61
N LEU A 157 19.50 -7.87 6.10
CA LEU A 157 19.79 -9.12 6.80
C LEU A 157 21.23 -9.22 7.35
N ALA A 158 22.10 -8.28 7.05
CA ALA A 158 23.49 -8.20 7.53
C ALA A 158 23.65 -7.50 8.90
N GLY A 159 22.57 -7.18 9.61
CA GLY A 159 22.63 -6.60 10.96
C GLY A 159 23.17 -5.17 11.04
N ARG A 160 23.22 -4.46 9.94
CA ARG A 160 23.52 -3.04 9.91
C ARG A 160 22.22 -2.25 9.99
N GLU A 161 22.09 -1.41 10.99
CA GLU A 161 21.12 -0.35 10.97
C GLU A 161 21.40 0.53 9.74
N SER A 162 20.49 0.54 8.77
CA SER A 162 20.59 1.44 7.65
C SER A 162 20.39 2.84 8.18
N ALA A 163 21.45 3.59 8.28
CA ALA A 163 21.32 5.02 8.48
C ALA A 163 20.57 5.61 7.26
N TYR A 164 19.74 6.61 7.49
CA TYR A 164 18.99 7.35 6.47
C TYR A 164 19.81 7.70 5.21
N TRP A 165 21.11 7.81 5.37
CA TRP A 165 22.08 8.14 4.33
C TRP A 165 22.98 6.97 3.90
N ASP A 166 22.74 5.77 4.42
CA ASP A 166 23.54 4.60 3.99
C ASP A 166 23.09 4.11 2.61
N THR A 167 23.94 4.32 1.64
CA THR A 167 23.74 3.94 0.24
C THR A 167 23.95 2.49 -0.05
N ALA A 168 24.58 1.77 0.87
CA ALA A 168 25.17 0.47 0.57
C ALA A 168 24.12 -0.63 0.39
N THR A 169 22.87 -0.40 0.84
CA THR A 169 21.83 -1.44 0.79
C THR A 169 20.45 -0.87 0.57
N PRO A 170 19.77 -1.25 -0.52
CA PRO A 170 18.39 -0.88 -0.75
C PRO A 170 17.49 -1.33 0.40
N VAL A 171 16.68 -0.44 0.92
CA VAL A 171 15.71 -0.72 1.97
C VAL A 171 14.31 -0.71 1.38
N THR A 172 13.56 -1.77 1.63
CA THR A 172 12.18 -1.87 1.22
C THR A 172 11.25 -1.46 2.36
N ARG A 173 10.32 -0.60 2.03
CA ARG A 173 9.27 -0.09 2.93
C ARG A 173 7.92 -0.57 2.44
N GLY A 174 7.08 -0.99 3.35
CA GLY A 174 5.67 -1.29 3.07
C GLY A 174 4.79 -0.29 3.79
N LEU A 175 3.92 0.38 3.04
CA LEU A 175 3.09 1.47 3.51
C LEU A 175 1.65 1.21 3.07
N TYR A 176 0.66 1.62 3.87
CA TYR A 176 -0.73 1.51 3.45
C TYR A 176 -1.56 2.71 3.89
N ARG A 177 -2.58 3.00 3.11
CA ARG A 177 -3.68 3.87 3.48
C ARG A 177 -5.00 3.29 2.98
N TRP A 178 -5.95 3.21 3.88
CA TRP A 178 -7.32 2.80 3.62
C TRP A 178 -8.24 4.00 3.75
N HIS A 179 -8.83 4.43 2.64
CA HIS A 179 -9.74 5.55 2.56
C HIS A 179 -11.15 5.17 3.04
N ILE A 180 -11.23 4.56 4.23
CA ILE A 180 -12.50 4.21 4.86
C ILE A 180 -13.15 5.44 5.51
N PRO A 181 -12.40 6.26 6.30
CA PRO A 181 -12.97 7.46 6.90
C PRO A 181 -13.06 8.65 5.92
N ASP A 182 -12.29 8.62 4.84
CA ASP A 182 -12.15 9.69 3.85
C ASP A 182 -12.23 9.15 2.41
N PRO A 183 -13.35 8.51 2.02
CA PRO A 183 -13.46 7.85 0.73
C PRO A 183 -13.31 8.82 -0.44
N ILE A 184 -12.65 8.36 -1.51
CA ILE A 184 -12.49 9.12 -2.75
C ILE A 184 -13.46 8.56 -3.77
N TYR A 185 -14.49 9.33 -4.10
CA TYR A 185 -15.54 8.96 -5.03
C TYR A 185 -15.17 9.32 -6.46
N PHE A 186 -15.63 8.53 -7.40
CA PHE A 186 -15.54 8.80 -8.83
C PHE A 186 -16.82 8.34 -9.54
N GLU A 187 -17.13 8.96 -10.68
CA GLU A 187 -18.36 8.69 -11.43
C GLU A 187 -18.12 8.11 -12.83
N ARG A 188 -16.87 8.13 -13.33
CA ARG A 188 -16.51 7.60 -14.65
C ARG A 188 -15.00 7.31 -14.79
#